data_5fc858231d63d923302b19dbe1b7c7c0
#
_entry.id   5fc858231d63d923302b19dbe1b7c7c0
#
_cell.length_a   1.000
_cell.length_b   1.000
_cell.length_c   1.000
_cell.angle_alpha   90.00
_cell.angle_beta   90.00
_cell.angle_gamma   90.00
#
_symmetry.space_group_name_H-M   'P 1'
#
loop_
_entity.id
_entity.type
_entity.pdbx_description
1 polymer ?
#
loop_
_entity_poly.entity_id
_entity_poly.type
_entity_poly.pdbx_seq_one_letter_code
_entity_poly.pdbx_strand_id
1 'polypeptide(L)'
;MVLKAARGETASFFFAVESKENFSALEILPGVLKDKSGRTIGVDVQQIHSADFVANERGEQFTDVLFDKFPGKSVKRQFAIWHVTIPRDAAAGVYKGEMALSVGGKKDKPVPVEVTVYDFAIPEAPAMRSAFSLKNGPLSARFPDRAVSKGVYNQMLDMCSNFRMGSRLPVNEPKITLDSDGKLHIDWTKFDAEAKYLFHEKKITALQIPAGQLGSHGYFVRWNSILKKNYKNTDDPEFQSVWKQYVRMYVDHMKTLDFGDKMLFIVWDEPYGLDDPIKGAKMAKEVAPDLPIGIFIDRYDKQLNDHIDIWLVTLQTISQVVKNAKDKRVWLYNSNGVNNFRIPASDLRSFFFLADRHHIEGFLSSSISDITSCGIKDGVFYNYYPQHCFFYVSNDGKEVYPSWRMVLLRQGFNDFDYLALYKKLLKEQGKPVPQWLIDAEPGFDADGMPDFKVSRTAELDILRDRVAREIEKLSRQK
;
A
#
# COMPACT_ATOMS: atom_id res chain seq x y z
N MET A 1 7.99 -27.18 -7.38
CA MET A 1 7.37 -25.83 -7.30
C MET A 1 8.03 -24.92 -8.35
N VAL A 2 7.28 -24.08 -9.06
CA VAL A 2 7.82 -23.19 -10.11
C VAL A 2 7.47 -21.74 -9.74
N LEU A 3 8.46 -20.86 -9.76
CA LEU A 3 8.33 -19.42 -9.55
C LEU A 3 8.98 -18.67 -10.70
N LYS A 4 8.42 -17.53 -11.07
CA LYS A 4 9.03 -16.61 -12.04
C LYS A 4 9.02 -15.21 -11.46
N ALA A 5 10.15 -14.53 -11.50
CA ALA A 5 10.32 -13.22 -10.89
C ALA A 5 11.37 -12.38 -11.60
N ALA A 6 11.20 -11.06 -11.53
CA ALA A 6 12.21 -10.11 -11.97
C ALA A 6 13.32 -9.91 -10.92
N ARG A 7 14.42 -9.31 -11.31
CA ARG A 7 15.45 -8.89 -10.38
C ARG A 7 14.94 -7.81 -9.42
N GLY A 8 15.32 -7.90 -8.15
CA GLY A 8 14.86 -7.01 -7.08
C GLY A 8 13.45 -7.29 -6.56
N GLU A 9 12.82 -8.36 -7.04
CA GLU A 9 11.49 -8.75 -6.62
C GLU A 9 11.55 -9.75 -5.46
N THR A 10 10.66 -9.60 -4.48
CA THR A 10 10.31 -10.64 -3.52
C THR A 10 9.04 -11.34 -3.99
N ALA A 11 9.19 -12.55 -4.49
CA ALA A 11 8.09 -13.40 -4.92
C ALA A 11 7.72 -14.43 -3.86
N SER A 12 6.58 -15.10 -4.00
CA SER A 12 6.07 -15.97 -2.95
C SER A 12 5.53 -17.28 -3.50
N PHE A 13 5.92 -18.39 -2.88
CA PHE A 13 5.24 -19.65 -3.02
C PHE A 13 4.20 -19.80 -1.91
N PHE A 14 3.00 -20.23 -2.26
CA PHE A 14 1.95 -20.57 -1.32
C PHE A 14 1.73 -22.07 -1.36
N PHE A 15 1.72 -22.71 -0.22
CA PHE A 15 1.50 -24.15 -0.14
C PHE A 15 0.84 -24.57 1.18
N ALA A 16 0.26 -25.76 1.17
CA ALA A 16 -0.27 -26.40 2.35
C ALA A 16 0.51 -27.69 2.64
N VAL A 17 0.86 -27.90 3.90
CA VAL A 17 1.39 -29.17 4.39
C VAL A 17 0.27 -29.89 5.08
N GLU A 18 -0.01 -31.12 4.64
CA GLU A 18 -1.04 -31.99 5.21
C GLU A 18 -0.42 -33.31 5.69
N SER A 19 -0.82 -33.80 6.85
CA SER A 19 -0.40 -35.07 7.42
C SER A 19 -1.59 -35.87 7.89
N LYS A 20 -1.47 -37.20 7.85
CA LYS A 20 -2.46 -38.12 8.45
C LYS A 20 -2.56 -37.97 9.96
N GLU A 21 -1.43 -37.69 10.60
CA GLU A 21 -1.32 -37.43 12.02
C GLU A 21 -1.11 -35.95 12.33
N ASN A 22 -1.46 -35.54 13.53
CA ASN A 22 -1.19 -34.17 13.97
C ASN A 22 0.34 -33.98 14.11
N PHE A 23 0.79 -32.76 13.70
CA PHE A 23 2.17 -32.32 13.90
C PHE A 23 2.20 -30.98 14.61
N SER A 24 3.25 -30.76 15.40
CA SER A 24 3.47 -29.56 16.20
C SER A 24 4.76 -28.82 15.82
N ALA A 25 5.43 -29.26 14.76
CA ALA A 25 6.61 -28.62 14.22
C ALA A 25 6.62 -28.75 12.70
N LEU A 26 6.94 -27.64 12.02
CA LEU A 26 7.15 -27.58 10.59
C LEU A 26 8.38 -26.72 10.32
N GLU A 27 9.38 -27.29 9.69
CA GLU A 27 10.57 -26.59 9.24
C GLU A 27 10.67 -26.70 7.73
N ILE A 28 10.96 -25.59 7.08
CA ILE A 28 11.17 -25.50 5.64
C ILE A 28 12.60 -25.02 5.45
N LEU A 29 13.44 -25.90 4.91
CA LEU A 29 14.85 -25.62 4.70
C LEU A 29 15.09 -25.36 3.21
N PRO A 30 15.43 -24.12 2.81
CA PRO A 30 15.74 -23.84 1.44
C PRO A 30 17.04 -24.52 1.04
N GLY A 31 17.04 -25.14 -0.14
CA GLY A 31 18.26 -25.62 -0.75
C GLY A 31 18.91 -24.52 -1.58
N VAL A 32 20.11 -24.82 -2.08
CA VAL A 32 20.81 -23.91 -2.99
C VAL A 32 20.21 -24.03 -4.38
N LEU A 33 19.82 -22.90 -4.95
CA LEU A 33 19.31 -22.82 -6.33
C LEU A 33 20.48 -22.52 -7.28
N LYS A 34 20.69 -23.37 -8.29
CA LYS A 34 21.77 -23.26 -9.28
C LYS A 34 21.23 -23.22 -10.71
N ASP A 35 21.86 -22.43 -11.56
CA ASP A 35 21.62 -22.48 -13.00
C ASP A 35 22.48 -23.55 -13.69
N LYS A 36 22.34 -23.68 -15.01
CA LYS A 36 23.08 -24.64 -15.84
C LYS A 36 24.62 -24.42 -15.83
N SER A 37 25.06 -23.21 -15.53
CA SER A 37 26.48 -22.84 -15.46
C SER A 37 27.06 -22.98 -14.05
N GLY A 38 26.24 -23.40 -13.07
CA GLY A 38 26.63 -23.53 -11.68
C GLY A 38 26.54 -22.24 -10.87
N ARG A 39 26.05 -21.14 -11.45
CA ARG A 39 25.81 -19.90 -10.70
C ARG A 39 24.68 -20.12 -9.70
N THR A 40 24.83 -19.59 -8.51
CA THR A 40 23.83 -19.67 -7.44
C THR A 40 23.06 -18.38 -7.30
N ILE A 41 21.78 -18.48 -6.95
CA ILE A 41 21.06 -17.32 -6.40
C ILE A 41 21.12 -17.48 -4.88
N GLY A 42 21.62 -16.45 -4.19
CA GLY A 42 21.40 -16.29 -2.76
C GLY A 42 19.92 -15.98 -2.56
N VAL A 43 19.20 -16.90 -1.98
CA VAL A 43 17.78 -16.73 -1.72
C VAL A 43 17.63 -16.37 -0.27
N ASP A 44 17.21 -15.13 0.00
CA ASP A 44 16.72 -14.78 1.33
C ASP A 44 15.32 -15.39 1.47
N VAL A 45 15.24 -16.47 2.23
CA VAL A 45 14.00 -17.22 2.42
C VAL A 45 13.41 -16.86 3.75
N GLN A 46 12.36 -16.09 3.70
CA GLN A 46 11.51 -15.88 4.85
C GLN A 46 10.34 -16.87 4.81
N GLN A 47 10.24 -17.71 5.84
CA GLN A 47 9.10 -18.60 6.04
C GLN A 47 8.03 -17.85 6.82
N ILE A 48 6.80 -17.94 6.37
CA ILE A 48 5.66 -17.37 7.10
C ILE A 48 4.59 -18.44 7.22
N HIS A 49 4.14 -18.68 8.44
CA HIS A 49 3.09 -19.64 8.76
C HIS A 49 1.79 -18.90 9.07
N SER A 50 0.66 -19.39 8.57
CA SER A 50 -0.63 -18.82 8.93
C SER A 50 -1.04 -19.28 10.33
N ALA A 51 -1.64 -18.38 11.11
CA ALA A 51 -2.42 -18.78 12.28
C ALA A 51 -3.69 -19.49 11.85
N ASP A 52 -4.25 -20.29 12.77
CA ASP A 52 -5.43 -21.07 12.45
C ASP A 52 -6.57 -20.16 12.03
N PHE A 53 -6.93 -19.09 12.76
CA PHE A 53 -8.04 -18.24 12.37
C PHE A 53 -8.04 -16.91 13.12
N VAL A 54 -8.56 -15.90 12.46
CA VAL A 54 -8.93 -14.61 13.03
C VAL A 54 -10.45 -14.55 13.07
N ALA A 55 -11.02 -14.36 14.25
CA ALA A 55 -12.46 -14.17 14.39
C ALA A 55 -12.85 -12.73 14.03
N ASN A 56 -13.92 -12.56 13.25
CA ASN A 56 -14.57 -11.26 13.08
C ASN A 56 -15.67 -11.01 14.13
N GLU A 57 -16.34 -9.88 14.05
CA GLU A 57 -17.44 -9.49 14.95
C GLU A 57 -18.62 -10.47 14.98
N ARG A 58 -18.76 -11.33 13.95
CA ARG A 58 -19.80 -12.36 13.83
C ARG A 58 -19.33 -13.74 14.26
N GLY A 59 -18.10 -13.86 14.73
CA GLY A 59 -17.48 -15.15 15.08
C GLY A 59 -17.08 -15.99 13.89
N GLU A 60 -17.17 -15.47 12.65
CA GLU A 60 -16.63 -16.12 11.45
C GLU A 60 -15.09 -16.15 11.53
N GLN A 61 -14.48 -17.24 11.05
CA GLN A 61 -13.04 -17.43 11.14
C GLN A 61 -12.37 -17.34 9.76
N PHE A 62 -11.27 -16.59 9.69
CA PHE A 62 -10.50 -16.37 8.47
C PHE A 62 -9.00 -16.58 8.71
N THR A 63 -8.32 -17.14 7.74
CA THR A 63 -6.85 -17.21 7.74
C THR A 63 -6.29 -15.84 7.34
N ASP A 64 -5.62 -15.13 8.25
CA ASP A 64 -5.05 -13.82 7.94
C ASP A 64 -3.71 -13.52 8.62
N VAL A 65 -3.47 -13.99 9.87
CA VAL A 65 -2.22 -13.73 10.60
C VAL A 65 -1.10 -14.59 10.07
N LEU A 66 0.07 -14.01 9.92
CA LEU A 66 1.29 -14.68 9.47
C LEU A 66 2.38 -14.62 10.56
N PHE A 67 3.03 -15.75 10.81
CA PHE A 67 4.10 -15.90 11.80
C PHE A 67 5.42 -16.27 11.13
N ASP A 68 6.52 -15.72 11.63
CA ASP A 68 7.86 -16.10 11.17
C ASP A 68 8.25 -17.54 11.57
N LYS A 69 7.59 -18.05 12.61
CA LYS A 69 7.83 -19.41 13.13
C LYS A 69 6.52 -20.16 13.21
N PHE A 70 6.60 -21.47 13.04
CA PHE A 70 5.46 -22.34 13.25
C PHE A 70 4.87 -22.13 14.64
N PRO A 71 3.54 -21.88 14.77
CA PRO A 71 2.93 -21.45 16.03
C PRO A 71 2.86 -22.53 17.12
N GLY A 72 3.42 -23.72 16.87
CA GLY A 72 3.54 -24.77 17.89
C GLY A 72 2.26 -25.51 18.26
N LYS A 73 1.14 -25.19 17.62
CA LYS A 73 -0.12 -25.93 17.83
C LYS A 73 -0.11 -27.26 17.07
N SER A 74 -0.73 -28.29 17.67
CA SER A 74 -0.88 -29.58 17.02
C SER A 74 -1.96 -29.54 15.95
N VAL A 75 -1.58 -29.63 14.68
CA VAL A 75 -2.47 -29.52 13.51
C VAL A 75 -2.24 -30.64 12.52
N LYS A 76 -3.26 -30.99 11.69
CA LYS A 76 -3.12 -31.89 10.55
C LYS A 76 -2.81 -31.17 9.24
N ARG A 77 -3.08 -29.87 9.17
CA ARG A 77 -2.87 -29.05 7.99
C ARG A 77 -2.34 -27.69 8.41
N GLN A 78 -1.30 -27.22 7.73
CA GLN A 78 -0.72 -25.89 7.92
C GLN A 78 -0.50 -25.21 6.56
N PHE A 79 -0.97 -23.97 6.43
CA PHE A 79 -0.60 -23.13 5.31
C PHE A 79 0.72 -22.44 5.60
N ALA A 80 1.55 -22.34 4.58
CA ALA A 80 2.82 -21.64 4.67
C ALA A 80 3.11 -20.87 3.39
N ILE A 81 3.88 -19.81 3.54
CA ILE A 81 4.38 -18.97 2.46
C ILE A 81 5.89 -19.02 2.51
N TRP A 82 6.49 -19.25 1.38
CA TRP A 82 7.92 -19.13 1.20
C TRP A 82 8.23 -17.93 0.33
N HIS A 83 8.86 -16.91 0.91
CA HIS A 83 9.29 -15.72 0.19
C HIS A 83 10.69 -15.95 -0.37
N VAL A 84 10.85 -15.57 -1.64
CA VAL A 84 12.10 -15.65 -2.37
C VAL A 84 12.42 -14.25 -2.90
N THR A 85 13.45 -13.61 -2.36
CA THR A 85 13.92 -12.31 -2.85
C THR A 85 15.01 -12.54 -3.90
N ILE A 86 14.77 -12.06 -5.12
CA ILE A 86 15.73 -12.14 -6.21
C ILE A 86 16.68 -10.95 -6.12
N PRO A 87 17.99 -11.17 -5.98
CA PRO A 87 18.97 -10.08 -5.97
C PRO A 87 18.89 -9.23 -7.23
N ARG A 88 19.15 -7.93 -7.11
CA ARG A 88 19.10 -7.01 -8.26
C ARG A 88 20.19 -7.26 -9.27
N ASP A 89 21.29 -7.86 -8.87
CA ASP A 89 22.44 -8.28 -9.68
C ASP A 89 22.38 -9.74 -10.14
N ALA A 90 21.30 -10.45 -9.80
CA ALA A 90 21.13 -11.84 -10.22
C ALA A 90 21.16 -11.94 -11.74
N ALA A 91 21.87 -12.94 -12.27
CA ALA A 91 21.85 -13.19 -13.70
C ALA A 91 20.49 -13.77 -14.12
N ALA A 92 19.96 -13.33 -15.25
CA ALA A 92 18.76 -13.92 -15.83
C ALA A 92 18.96 -15.41 -16.16
N GLY A 93 17.92 -16.22 -15.98
CA GLY A 93 17.97 -17.64 -16.27
C GLY A 93 17.09 -18.49 -15.37
N VAL A 94 17.21 -19.81 -15.54
CA VAL A 94 16.45 -20.80 -14.77
C VAL A 94 17.37 -21.44 -13.73
N TYR A 95 17.01 -21.29 -12.48
CA TYR A 95 17.70 -21.83 -11.33
C TYR A 95 16.91 -22.97 -10.72
N LYS A 96 17.57 -24.09 -10.43
CA LYS A 96 16.94 -25.31 -9.89
C LYS A 96 17.60 -25.74 -8.59
N GLY A 97 16.81 -26.31 -7.74
CA GLY A 97 17.24 -26.86 -6.45
C GLY A 97 16.11 -27.62 -5.78
N GLU A 98 16.26 -27.87 -4.51
CA GLU A 98 15.29 -28.61 -3.72
C GLU A 98 15.02 -27.86 -2.41
N MET A 99 13.80 -27.93 -1.93
CA MET A 99 13.38 -27.51 -0.62
C MET A 99 13.19 -28.75 0.25
N ALA A 100 13.85 -28.80 1.39
CA ALA A 100 13.63 -29.88 2.35
C ALA A 100 12.54 -29.48 3.35
N LEU A 101 11.63 -30.40 3.64
CA LEU A 101 10.59 -30.27 4.64
C LEU A 101 10.92 -31.18 5.84
N SER A 102 10.65 -30.67 7.05
CA SER A 102 10.64 -31.45 8.26
C SER A 102 9.29 -31.26 8.96
N VAL A 103 8.53 -32.32 9.07
CA VAL A 103 7.19 -32.33 9.66
C VAL A 103 7.22 -33.16 10.94
N GLY A 104 6.90 -32.54 12.09
CA GLY A 104 6.95 -33.19 13.37
C GLY A 104 8.36 -33.74 13.71
N GLY A 105 9.42 -33.05 13.26
CA GLY A 105 10.82 -33.47 13.43
C GLY A 105 11.29 -34.57 12.48
N LYS A 106 10.41 -35.07 11.59
CA LYS A 106 10.77 -36.11 10.60
C LYS A 106 11.01 -35.43 9.24
N LYS A 107 12.16 -35.72 8.62
CA LYS A 107 12.45 -35.24 7.25
C LYS A 107 11.50 -35.92 6.28
N ASP A 108 10.89 -35.11 5.42
CA ASP A 108 10.08 -35.56 4.31
C ASP A 108 10.89 -35.55 3.00
N LYS A 109 10.28 -36.01 1.90
CA LYS A 109 10.91 -35.99 0.58
C LYS A 109 11.19 -34.54 0.17
N PRO A 110 12.38 -34.28 -0.41
CA PRO A 110 12.69 -32.95 -0.94
C PRO A 110 11.68 -32.56 -2.05
N VAL A 111 11.28 -31.31 -2.02
CA VAL A 111 10.40 -30.74 -3.05
C VAL A 111 11.26 -30.02 -4.08
N PRO A 112 11.23 -30.43 -5.37
CA PRO A 112 11.98 -29.73 -6.40
C PRO A 112 11.44 -28.30 -6.59
N VAL A 113 12.35 -27.33 -6.68
CA VAL A 113 12.07 -25.91 -6.87
C VAL A 113 12.75 -25.42 -8.11
N GLU A 114 12.03 -24.69 -8.95
CA GLU A 114 12.54 -23.99 -10.11
C GLU A 114 12.17 -22.51 -10.00
N VAL A 115 13.17 -21.63 -10.12
CA VAL A 115 13.00 -20.17 -10.16
C VAL A 115 13.51 -19.64 -11.48
N THR A 116 12.63 -19.04 -12.27
CA THR A 116 13.01 -18.30 -13.48
C THR A 116 13.22 -16.83 -13.11
N VAL A 117 14.42 -16.33 -13.32
CA VAL A 117 14.77 -14.91 -13.19
C VAL A 117 14.69 -14.24 -14.55
N TYR A 118 13.76 -13.28 -14.71
CA TYR A 118 13.64 -12.50 -15.95
C TYR A 118 14.80 -11.53 -16.14
N ASP A 119 15.09 -11.18 -17.39
CA ASP A 119 16.17 -10.28 -17.77
C ASP A 119 15.79 -8.79 -17.66
N PHE A 120 15.12 -8.44 -16.58
CA PHE A 120 14.86 -7.05 -16.18
C PHE A 120 14.73 -6.95 -14.65
N ALA A 121 14.77 -5.74 -14.13
CA ALA A 121 14.57 -5.47 -12.72
C ALA A 121 13.31 -4.60 -12.50
N ILE A 122 12.57 -4.88 -11.42
CA ILE A 122 11.51 -3.97 -10.98
C ILE A 122 12.13 -2.72 -10.32
N PRO A 123 11.44 -1.56 -10.30
CA PRO A 123 11.94 -0.37 -9.62
C PRO A 123 12.08 -0.63 -8.10
N GLU A 124 12.99 0.11 -7.43
CA GLU A 124 13.13 0.01 -5.97
C GLU A 124 11.88 0.51 -5.25
N ALA A 125 11.42 1.70 -5.62
CA ALA A 125 10.12 2.21 -5.17
C ALA A 125 9.01 1.73 -6.13
N PRO A 126 7.83 1.35 -5.66
CA PRO A 126 6.71 0.95 -6.51
C PRO A 126 6.33 2.05 -7.51
N ALA A 127 5.96 1.64 -8.73
CA ALA A 127 5.45 2.57 -9.75
C ALA A 127 4.08 3.15 -9.35
N MET A 128 3.20 2.31 -8.77
CA MET A 128 1.95 2.81 -8.18
C MET A 128 2.26 3.53 -6.86
N ARG A 129 1.76 4.74 -6.72
CA ARG A 129 1.85 5.48 -5.46
C ARG A 129 0.95 4.85 -4.41
N SER A 130 1.38 4.88 -3.15
CA SER A 130 0.54 4.40 -2.05
C SER A 130 0.74 5.22 -0.78
N ALA A 131 -0.33 5.34 0.00
CA ALA A 131 -0.36 6.15 1.21
C ALA A 131 -1.24 5.47 2.29
N PHE A 132 -0.71 4.44 2.94
CA PHE A 132 -1.40 3.72 3.99
C PHE A 132 -1.20 4.40 5.35
N SER A 133 -2.29 4.65 6.07
CA SER A 133 -2.22 5.40 7.32
C SER A 133 -1.77 4.51 8.48
N LEU A 134 -0.58 4.78 9.01
CA LEU A 134 -0.11 4.28 10.31
C LEU A 134 -0.43 5.33 11.38
N LYS A 135 -1.45 5.08 12.19
CA LYS A 135 -1.92 6.03 13.20
C LYS A 135 -1.24 5.79 14.56
N ASN A 136 -0.64 6.83 15.12
CA ASN A 136 -0.04 6.77 16.46
C ASN A 136 -1.07 6.75 17.59
N GLY A 137 -2.22 7.38 17.42
CA GLY A 137 -3.25 7.46 18.46
C GLY A 137 -3.68 6.09 19.03
N PRO A 138 -4.11 5.15 18.20
CA PRO A 138 -4.44 3.79 18.63
C PRO A 138 -3.27 3.05 19.30
N LEU A 139 -2.03 3.26 18.81
CA LEU A 139 -0.83 2.65 19.39
C LEU A 139 -0.55 3.20 20.80
N SER A 140 -0.59 4.51 20.97
CA SER A 140 -0.36 5.17 22.27
C SER A 140 -1.48 4.87 23.27
N ALA A 141 -2.72 4.68 22.80
CA ALA A 141 -3.84 4.30 23.67
C ALA A 141 -3.67 2.86 24.18
N ARG A 142 -3.25 1.93 23.32
CA ARG A 142 -3.02 0.53 23.71
C ARG A 142 -1.73 0.34 24.49
N PHE A 143 -0.67 1.06 24.11
CA PHE A 143 0.66 1.01 24.73
C PHE A 143 1.05 2.40 25.25
N PRO A 144 0.68 2.74 26.51
CA PRO A 144 0.98 4.06 27.08
C PRO A 144 2.49 4.32 27.21
N ASP A 145 3.32 3.28 27.34
CA ASP A 145 4.76 3.41 27.29
C ASP A 145 5.18 3.86 25.89
N ARG A 146 5.80 5.05 25.84
CA ARG A 146 6.25 5.67 24.59
C ARG A 146 7.31 4.85 23.85
N ALA A 147 8.18 4.14 24.58
CA ALA A 147 9.21 3.32 23.95
C ALA A 147 8.57 2.11 23.27
N VAL A 148 7.58 1.47 23.91
CA VAL A 148 6.84 0.34 23.36
C VAL A 148 6.02 0.79 22.15
N SER A 149 5.20 1.84 22.26
CA SER A 149 4.38 2.32 21.14
C SER A 149 5.22 2.75 19.93
N LYS A 150 6.37 3.40 20.16
CA LYS A 150 7.33 3.74 19.10
C LYS A 150 7.97 2.48 18.48
N GLY A 151 8.29 1.48 19.28
CA GLY A 151 8.82 0.20 18.82
C GLY A 151 7.84 -0.53 17.89
N VAL A 152 6.56 -0.58 18.26
CA VAL A 152 5.48 -1.15 17.43
C VAL A 152 5.33 -0.36 16.11
N TYR A 153 5.31 0.97 16.18
CA TYR A 153 5.21 1.81 14.98
C TYR A 153 6.37 1.54 14.01
N ASN A 154 7.59 1.47 14.49
CA ASN A 154 8.75 1.22 13.65
C ASN A 154 8.68 -0.17 12.98
N GLN A 155 8.28 -1.22 13.71
CA GLN A 155 8.08 -2.55 13.13
C GLN A 155 7.00 -2.54 12.04
N MET A 156 5.88 -1.85 12.26
CA MET A 156 4.83 -1.69 11.22
C MET A 156 5.36 -0.94 9.99
N LEU A 157 6.14 0.11 10.18
CA LEU A 157 6.75 0.88 9.09
C LEU A 157 7.72 0.04 8.27
N ASP A 158 8.57 -0.75 8.95
CA ASP A 158 9.50 -1.67 8.30
C ASP A 158 8.76 -2.73 7.49
N MET A 159 7.69 -3.30 8.05
CA MET A 159 6.82 -4.22 7.32
C MET A 159 6.17 -3.56 6.11
N CYS A 160 5.62 -2.33 6.25
CA CYS A 160 5.09 -1.60 5.09
C CYS A 160 6.14 -1.49 3.98
N SER A 161 7.36 -1.07 4.30
CA SER A 161 8.46 -0.99 3.34
C SER A 161 8.76 -2.34 2.68
N ASN A 162 8.88 -3.42 3.47
CA ASN A 162 9.15 -4.78 2.98
C ASN A 162 8.01 -5.32 2.08
N PHE A 163 6.78 -4.89 2.33
CA PHE A 163 5.62 -5.23 1.50
C PHE A 163 5.32 -4.18 0.41
N ARG A 164 6.24 -3.22 0.18
CA ARG A 164 6.15 -2.18 -0.86
C ARG A 164 4.96 -1.23 -0.68
N MET A 165 4.50 -1.08 0.55
CA MET A 165 3.39 -0.21 0.93
C MET A 165 3.94 1.12 1.45
N GLY A 166 3.36 2.24 1.05
CA GLY A 166 3.72 3.57 1.54
C GLY A 166 3.07 3.88 2.90
N SER A 167 3.57 4.91 3.58
CA SER A 167 2.93 5.49 4.77
C SER A 167 2.31 6.84 4.41
N ARG A 168 1.07 7.08 4.88
CA ARG A 168 0.30 8.30 4.56
C ARG A 168 0.76 9.51 5.36
N LEU A 169 0.96 9.34 6.66
CA LEU A 169 1.14 10.43 7.60
C LEU A 169 2.50 10.35 8.27
N PRO A 170 3.23 11.46 8.36
CA PRO A 170 4.43 11.53 9.19
C PRO A 170 4.04 11.52 10.68
N VAL A 171 4.97 11.09 11.52
CA VAL A 171 4.86 11.24 12.97
C VAL A 171 5.15 12.69 13.36
N ASN A 172 6.13 13.31 12.69
CA ASN A 172 6.52 14.68 12.93
C ASN A 172 5.85 15.63 11.93
N GLU A 173 4.73 16.19 12.34
CA GLU A 173 4.08 17.26 11.56
C GLU A 173 4.91 18.55 11.64
N PRO A 174 4.87 19.42 10.60
CA PRO A 174 5.47 20.75 10.68
C PRO A 174 4.90 21.53 11.86
N LYS A 175 5.76 22.21 12.60
CA LYS A 175 5.29 23.06 13.70
C LYS A 175 4.88 24.42 13.17
N ILE A 176 3.59 24.72 13.28
CA ILE A 176 2.98 25.97 12.78
C ILE A 176 2.65 26.87 13.97
N THR A 177 3.05 28.13 13.89
CA THR A 177 2.74 29.16 14.90
C THR A 177 2.35 30.46 14.20
N LEU A 178 1.50 31.26 14.88
CA LEU A 178 1.07 32.58 14.44
C LEU A 178 1.57 33.61 15.47
N ASP A 179 2.23 34.66 15.02
CA ASP A 179 2.66 35.74 15.91
C ASP A 179 1.52 36.76 16.18
N SER A 180 1.80 37.76 17.01
CA SER A 180 0.85 38.82 17.37
C SER A 180 0.37 39.65 16.18
N ASP A 181 1.18 39.74 15.13
CA ASP A 181 0.93 40.56 13.96
C ASP A 181 0.21 39.77 12.85
N GLY A 182 -0.19 38.53 13.15
CA GLY A 182 -0.88 37.65 12.21
C GLY A 182 0.01 37.01 11.15
N LYS A 183 1.32 37.01 11.37
CA LYS A 183 2.28 36.36 10.47
C LYS A 183 2.50 34.90 10.88
N LEU A 184 2.43 34.02 9.88
CA LEU A 184 2.61 32.59 10.06
C LEU A 184 4.09 32.21 10.03
N HIS A 185 4.48 31.30 10.92
CA HIS A 185 5.81 30.70 10.98
C HIS A 185 5.67 29.17 10.94
N ILE A 186 6.49 28.51 10.10
CA ILE A 186 6.49 27.06 9.96
C ILE A 186 7.90 26.53 10.16
N ASP A 187 8.08 25.64 11.13
CA ASP A 187 9.31 24.89 11.33
C ASP A 187 9.19 23.51 10.70
N TRP A 188 9.88 23.29 9.60
CA TRP A 188 9.91 22.06 8.81
C TRP A 188 10.95 21.05 9.27
N THR A 189 11.87 21.42 10.17
CA THR A 189 13.10 20.68 10.49
C THR A 189 12.87 19.20 10.78
N LYS A 190 11.93 18.89 11.67
CA LYS A 190 11.64 17.49 12.04
C LYS A 190 10.85 16.75 10.96
N PHE A 191 9.94 17.46 10.31
CA PHE A 191 9.17 16.92 9.19
C PHE A 191 10.09 16.52 8.02
N ASP A 192 11.01 17.41 7.61
CA ASP A 192 11.93 17.14 6.50
C ASP A 192 12.86 15.97 6.77
N ALA A 193 13.39 15.89 7.99
CA ALA A 193 14.25 14.77 8.38
C ALA A 193 13.49 13.43 8.26
N GLU A 194 12.23 13.37 8.73
CA GLU A 194 11.40 12.18 8.62
C GLU A 194 10.98 11.91 7.18
N ALA A 195 10.56 12.91 6.42
CA ALA A 195 10.17 12.74 5.02
C ALA A 195 11.32 12.22 4.16
N LYS A 196 12.54 12.74 4.35
CA LYS A 196 13.75 12.21 3.69
C LYS A 196 13.98 10.75 4.05
N TYR A 197 13.90 10.38 5.32
CA TYR A 197 14.01 8.99 5.76
C TYR A 197 12.96 8.09 5.09
N LEU A 198 11.70 8.53 5.09
CA LEU A 198 10.59 7.78 4.50
C LEU A 198 10.77 7.57 2.98
N PHE A 199 11.16 8.61 2.24
CA PHE A 199 11.31 8.52 0.78
C PHE A 199 12.62 7.82 0.35
N HIS A 200 13.75 8.11 1.02
CA HIS A 200 15.05 7.61 0.58
C HIS A 200 15.37 6.23 1.17
N GLU A 201 15.03 6.00 2.45
CA GLU A 201 15.36 4.74 3.12
C GLU A 201 14.19 3.73 2.98
N LYS A 202 12.96 4.15 3.28
CA LYS A 202 11.79 3.28 3.26
C LYS A 202 11.12 3.16 1.90
N LYS A 203 11.56 3.96 0.90
CA LYS A 203 11.06 3.93 -0.48
C LYS A 203 9.55 4.14 -0.59
N ILE A 204 8.95 4.89 0.34
CA ILE A 204 7.54 5.26 0.21
C ILE A 204 7.34 6.18 -1.00
N THR A 205 6.14 6.20 -1.58
CA THR A 205 5.88 6.84 -2.86
C THR A 205 4.98 8.07 -2.78
N ALA A 206 4.32 8.26 -1.63
CA ALA A 206 3.52 9.45 -1.37
C ALA A 206 3.37 9.71 0.12
N LEU A 207 3.26 10.98 0.51
CA LEU A 207 3.04 11.42 1.88
C LEU A 207 2.04 12.56 1.91
N GLN A 208 1.04 12.48 2.77
CA GLN A 208 0.10 13.58 2.99
C GLN A 208 0.64 14.54 4.04
N ILE A 209 0.54 15.84 3.78
CA ILE A 209 0.78 16.84 4.81
C ILE A 209 -0.53 17.15 5.54
N PRO A 210 -0.64 16.81 6.83
CA PRO A 210 -1.88 16.99 7.58
C PRO A 210 -2.37 18.44 7.64
N ALA A 211 -1.46 19.41 7.70
CA ALA A 211 -1.79 20.83 7.72
C ALA A 211 -2.44 21.36 6.42
N GLY A 212 -2.34 20.64 5.30
CA GLY A 212 -3.08 20.94 4.09
C GLY A 212 -4.59 20.76 4.23
N GLN A 213 -5.03 19.87 5.10
CA GLN A 213 -6.43 19.55 5.31
C GLN A 213 -7.11 20.61 6.19
N LEU A 214 -8.16 21.26 5.67
CA LEU A 214 -8.94 22.27 6.38
C LEU A 214 -9.91 21.66 7.38
N GLY A 215 -10.57 20.59 6.99
CA GLY A 215 -11.59 19.94 7.80
C GLY A 215 -11.84 18.50 7.43
N SER A 216 -12.73 17.87 8.20
CA SER A 216 -13.20 16.50 7.98
C SER A 216 -14.70 16.45 8.22
N HIS A 217 -15.44 15.75 7.34
CA HIS A 217 -16.90 15.66 7.38
C HIS A 217 -17.53 17.07 7.36
N GLY A 218 -18.34 17.42 8.33
CA GLY A 218 -18.93 18.75 8.50
C GLY A 218 -18.13 19.71 9.38
N TYR A 219 -16.91 19.35 9.80
CA TYR A 219 -16.17 20.09 10.82
C TYR A 219 -14.94 20.80 10.27
N PHE A 220 -14.92 22.12 10.40
CA PHE A 220 -13.78 23.00 10.16
C PHE A 220 -12.88 23.02 11.42
N VAL A 221 -12.15 21.92 11.68
CA VAL A 221 -11.46 21.75 12.97
C VAL A 221 -9.95 21.75 12.90
N ARG A 222 -9.38 21.41 11.72
CA ARG A 222 -7.93 21.20 11.64
C ARG A 222 -7.13 22.45 12.02
N TRP A 223 -7.46 23.57 11.40
CA TRP A 223 -6.76 24.83 11.64
C TRP A 223 -7.08 25.44 12.99
N ASN A 224 -8.30 25.30 13.50
CA ASN A 224 -8.63 25.70 14.87
C ASN A 224 -7.76 24.97 15.89
N SER A 225 -7.53 23.68 15.71
CA SER A 225 -6.66 22.87 16.55
C SER A 225 -5.19 23.31 16.46
N ILE A 226 -4.68 23.55 15.23
CA ILE A 226 -3.30 23.95 14.99
C ILE A 226 -3.00 25.32 15.65
N LEU A 227 -3.85 26.34 15.40
CA LEU A 227 -3.64 27.71 15.84
C LEU A 227 -4.25 28.03 17.21
N LYS A 228 -5.03 27.09 17.78
CA LYS A 228 -5.81 27.31 19.02
C LYS A 228 -6.73 28.53 18.91
N LYS A 229 -7.35 28.69 17.75
CA LYS A 229 -8.32 29.72 17.39
C LYS A 229 -9.69 29.09 17.27
N ASN A 230 -10.73 29.91 17.06
CA ASN A 230 -12.11 29.45 16.91
C ASN A 230 -12.74 30.02 15.65
N TYR A 231 -12.11 29.75 14.50
CA TYR A 231 -12.67 30.08 13.20
C TYR A 231 -13.90 29.22 12.94
N LYS A 232 -14.97 29.85 12.41
CA LYS A 232 -16.25 29.14 12.19
C LYS A 232 -16.30 28.41 10.84
N ASN A 233 -15.68 28.98 9.82
CA ASN A 233 -15.66 28.48 8.45
C ASN A 233 -14.56 29.19 7.66
N THR A 234 -14.51 28.94 6.36
CA THR A 234 -13.56 29.55 5.43
C THR A 234 -13.88 31.01 5.04
N ASP A 235 -14.99 31.61 5.54
CA ASP A 235 -15.33 33.02 5.28
C ASP A 235 -14.61 34.00 6.19
N ASP A 236 -14.01 33.51 7.28
CA ASP A 236 -13.29 34.36 8.23
C ASP A 236 -12.09 35.02 7.54
N PRO A 237 -12.02 36.38 7.50
CA PRO A 237 -10.93 37.08 6.81
C PRO A 237 -9.54 36.83 7.43
N GLU A 238 -9.44 36.68 8.74
CA GLU A 238 -8.19 36.32 9.42
C GLU A 238 -7.75 34.94 8.99
N PHE A 239 -8.68 33.98 8.96
CA PHE A 239 -8.39 32.63 8.48
C PHE A 239 -7.92 32.63 7.02
N GLN A 240 -8.61 33.35 6.12
CA GLN A 240 -8.21 33.43 4.70
C GLN A 240 -6.79 33.97 4.55
N SER A 241 -6.41 35.00 5.33
CA SER A 241 -5.04 35.53 5.32
C SER A 241 -4.03 34.48 5.74
N VAL A 242 -4.28 33.79 6.84
CA VAL A 242 -3.42 32.72 7.36
C VAL A 242 -3.30 31.56 6.37
N TRP A 243 -4.41 31.14 5.79
CA TRP A 243 -4.42 30.05 4.82
C TRP A 243 -3.58 30.36 3.57
N LYS A 244 -3.72 31.55 3.02
CA LYS A 244 -2.92 32.01 1.87
C LYS A 244 -1.42 32.07 2.19
N GLN A 245 -1.06 32.53 3.39
CA GLN A 245 0.33 32.50 3.85
C GLN A 245 0.85 31.05 3.89
N TYR A 246 0.08 30.13 4.52
CA TYR A 246 0.45 28.73 4.61
C TYR A 246 0.69 28.11 3.24
N VAL A 247 -0.26 28.24 2.32
CA VAL A 247 -0.14 27.63 0.98
C VAL A 247 1.10 28.14 0.26
N ARG A 248 1.38 29.45 0.32
CA ARG A 248 2.58 30.03 -0.28
C ARG A 248 3.85 29.47 0.32
N MET A 249 3.96 29.46 1.67
CA MET A 249 5.12 28.92 2.37
C MET A 249 5.29 27.42 2.09
N TYR A 250 4.19 26.68 2.00
CA TYR A 250 4.22 25.27 1.64
C TYR A 250 4.81 25.06 0.24
N VAL A 251 4.29 25.76 -0.76
CA VAL A 251 4.75 25.60 -2.16
C VAL A 251 6.22 26.01 -2.30
N ASP A 252 6.61 27.11 -1.67
CA ASP A 252 8.01 27.59 -1.72
C ASP A 252 8.95 26.59 -1.03
N HIS A 253 8.54 26.00 0.10
CA HIS A 253 9.31 24.98 0.76
C HIS A 253 9.41 23.69 -0.06
N MET A 254 8.30 23.21 -0.63
CA MET A 254 8.27 21.99 -1.46
C MET A 254 9.18 22.09 -2.69
N LYS A 255 9.38 23.28 -3.26
CA LYS A 255 10.35 23.51 -4.35
C LYS A 255 11.81 23.25 -3.92
N THR A 256 12.10 23.30 -2.63
CA THR A 256 13.44 23.03 -2.11
C THR A 256 13.72 21.54 -1.91
N LEU A 257 12.67 20.69 -2.02
CA LEU A 257 12.74 19.26 -1.79
C LEU A 257 12.76 18.50 -3.11
N ASP A 258 13.60 17.49 -3.19
CA ASP A 258 13.71 16.60 -4.35
C ASP A 258 12.56 15.58 -4.48
N PHE A 259 11.65 15.56 -3.50
CA PHE A 259 10.47 14.70 -3.45
C PHE A 259 9.13 15.48 -3.37
N GLY A 260 9.14 16.76 -3.70
CA GLY A 260 7.95 17.62 -3.60
C GLY A 260 6.75 17.14 -4.40
N ASP A 261 6.97 16.49 -5.54
CA ASP A 261 5.95 15.88 -6.39
C ASP A 261 5.24 14.67 -5.72
N LYS A 262 5.82 14.09 -4.68
CA LYS A 262 5.28 12.96 -3.91
C LYS A 262 4.42 13.39 -2.74
N MET A 263 4.38 14.70 -2.45
CA MET A 263 3.55 15.24 -1.38
C MET A 263 2.10 15.42 -1.82
N LEU A 264 1.17 14.95 -0.98
CA LEU A 264 -0.27 15.09 -1.23
C LEU A 264 -0.81 16.28 -0.43
N PHE A 265 -1.31 17.29 -1.15
CA PHE A 265 -2.03 18.42 -0.58
C PHE A 265 -3.52 18.14 -0.62
N ILE A 266 -4.10 17.72 0.50
CA ILE A 266 -5.51 17.36 0.62
C ILE A 266 -6.25 18.50 1.30
N VAL A 267 -7.27 19.06 0.64
CA VAL A 267 -8.02 20.20 1.18
C VAL A 267 -9.08 19.80 2.19
N TRP A 268 -9.75 18.67 1.99
CA TRP A 268 -10.82 18.20 2.87
C TRP A 268 -10.94 16.66 2.88
N ASP A 269 -11.55 16.14 3.96
CA ASP A 269 -11.78 14.72 4.17
C ASP A 269 -13.28 14.45 4.33
N GLU A 270 -13.88 13.78 3.34
CA GLU A 270 -15.30 13.37 3.29
C GLU A 270 -16.29 14.50 3.63
N PRO A 271 -16.33 15.61 2.87
CA PRO A 271 -17.15 16.77 3.19
C PRO A 271 -18.66 16.46 3.08
N TYR A 272 -19.45 16.92 4.06
CA TYR A 272 -20.92 16.89 3.96
C TYR A 272 -21.44 17.96 2.98
N GLY A 273 -20.82 19.15 2.96
CA GLY A 273 -21.07 20.24 2.03
C GLY A 273 -19.82 20.58 1.22
N LEU A 274 -19.97 21.22 0.08
CA LEU A 274 -18.88 21.53 -0.83
C LEU A 274 -18.37 22.98 -0.74
N ASP A 275 -19.08 23.88 -0.05
CA ASP A 275 -18.75 25.31 -0.01
C ASP A 275 -17.35 25.56 0.59
N ASP A 276 -17.06 25.03 1.77
CA ASP A 276 -15.77 25.20 2.43
C ASP A 276 -14.61 24.52 1.68
N PRO A 277 -14.72 23.25 1.21
CA PRO A 277 -13.68 22.63 0.38
C PRO A 277 -13.40 23.40 -0.91
N ILE A 278 -14.44 23.85 -1.64
CA ILE A 278 -14.29 24.63 -2.87
C ILE A 278 -13.64 25.97 -2.58
N LYS A 279 -14.06 26.66 -1.53
CA LYS A 279 -13.47 27.95 -1.12
C LYS A 279 -12.00 27.78 -0.74
N GLY A 280 -11.67 26.76 0.04
CA GLY A 280 -10.28 26.42 0.38
C GLY A 280 -9.43 26.15 -0.87
N ALA A 281 -9.94 25.37 -1.81
CA ALA A 281 -9.26 25.08 -3.07
C ALA A 281 -9.05 26.38 -3.90
N LYS A 282 -10.05 27.25 -4.01
CA LYS A 282 -9.94 28.54 -4.70
C LYS A 282 -8.88 29.44 -4.07
N MET A 283 -8.89 29.59 -2.74
CA MET A 283 -7.89 30.38 -2.03
C MET A 283 -6.47 29.84 -2.23
N ALA A 284 -6.30 28.52 -2.27
CA ALA A 284 -5.01 27.91 -2.55
C ALA A 284 -4.55 28.20 -3.99
N LYS A 285 -5.44 28.08 -4.98
CA LYS A 285 -5.15 28.35 -6.40
C LYS A 285 -4.84 29.83 -6.67
N GLU A 286 -5.41 30.77 -5.92
CA GLU A 286 -5.08 32.20 -6.02
C GLU A 286 -3.59 32.50 -5.75
N VAL A 287 -2.98 31.78 -4.83
CA VAL A 287 -1.57 32.02 -4.42
C VAL A 287 -0.61 30.98 -4.97
N ALA A 288 -1.11 29.84 -5.43
CA ALA A 288 -0.33 28.74 -5.99
C ALA A 288 -1.13 28.03 -7.09
N PRO A 289 -1.25 28.60 -8.30
CA PRO A 289 -2.09 28.07 -9.40
C PRO A 289 -1.73 26.63 -9.79
N ASP A 290 -0.45 26.29 -9.75
CA ASP A 290 0.07 24.98 -10.17
C ASP A 290 0.06 23.92 -9.04
N LEU A 291 -0.36 24.27 -7.82
CA LEU A 291 -0.45 23.31 -6.71
C LEU A 291 -1.54 22.26 -6.97
N PRO A 292 -1.23 20.97 -7.10
CA PRO A 292 -2.25 19.94 -7.23
C PRO A 292 -3.04 19.79 -5.91
N ILE A 293 -4.35 19.98 -5.98
CA ILE A 293 -5.25 19.92 -4.82
C ILE A 293 -6.03 18.61 -4.85
N GLY A 294 -5.97 17.86 -3.75
CA GLY A 294 -6.68 16.61 -3.55
C GLY A 294 -7.85 16.74 -2.56
N ILE A 295 -8.79 15.82 -2.67
CA ILE A 295 -9.93 15.66 -1.76
C ILE A 295 -10.21 14.18 -1.51
N PHE A 296 -10.53 13.81 -0.27
CA PHE A 296 -11.17 12.53 0.02
C PHE A 296 -12.67 12.68 -0.10
N ILE A 297 -13.31 11.83 -0.90
CA ILE A 297 -14.76 11.90 -1.12
C ILE A 297 -15.33 10.55 -1.54
N ASP A 298 -16.52 10.23 -1.04
CA ASP A 298 -17.25 8.98 -1.29
C ASP A 298 -18.27 9.06 -2.43
N ARG A 299 -18.38 10.23 -3.07
CA ARG A 299 -19.28 10.50 -4.21
C ARG A 299 -18.59 11.32 -5.28
N TYR A 300 -19.08 11.20 -6.51
CA TYR A 300 -18.72 12.13 -7.58
C TYR A 300 -19.64 13.36 -7.56
N ASP A 301 -19.05 14.54 -7.60
CA ASP A 301 -19.78 15.80 -7.79
C ASP A 301 -19.06 16.68 -8.82
N LYS A 302 -19.78 17.02 -9.90
CA LYS A 302 -19.25 17.81 -11.02
C LYS A 302 -18.74 19.21 -10.61
N GLN A 303 -19.26 19.79 -9.52
CA GLN A 303 -18.84 21.11 -9.04
C GLN A 303 -17.37 21.12 -8.60
N LEU A 304 -16.82 19.95 -8.26
CA LEU A 304 -15.42 19.81 -7.85
C LEU A 304 -14.43 19.76 -9.04
N ASN A 305 -14.90 19.49 -10.27
CA ASN A 305 -14.01 19.31 -11.43
C ASN A 305 -13.10 20.51 -11.69
N ASP A 306 -13.58 21.73 -11.48
CA ASP A 306 -12.81 22.94 -11.74
C ASP A 306 -11.87 23.32 -10.58
N HIS A 307 -11.95 22.61 -9.44
CA HIS A 307 -11.27 23.00 -8.20
C HIS A 307 -10.30 21.92 -7.69
N ILE A 308 -10.53 20.67 -8.05
CA ILE A 308 -9.77 19.51 -7.55
C ILE A 308 -8.99 18.85 -8.68
N ASP A 309 -7.73 18.53 -8.41
CA ASP A 309 -6.83 17.88 -9.37
C ASP A 309 -6.65 16.38 -9.05
N ILE A 310 -6.79 15.99 -7.76
CA ILE A 310 -6.57 14.63 -7.29
C ILE A 310 -7.81 14.16 -6.54
N TRP A 311 -8.51 13.19 -7.13
CA TRP A 311 -9.69 12.59 -6.54
C TRP A 311 -9.31 11.30 -5.79
N LEU A 312 -9.44 11.32 -4.46
CA LEU A 312 -9.25 10.13 -3.63
C LEU A 312 -10.63 9.60 -3.27
N VAL A 313 -11.07 8.56 -3.98
CA VAL A 313 -12.46 8.09 -3.99
C VAL A 313 -12.58 6.62 -3.64
N THR A 314 -13.75 6.25 -3.11
CA THR A 314 -14.06 4.87 -2.76
C THR A 314 -14.23 3.98 -4.01
N LEU A 315 -14.20 2.66 -3.82
CA LEU A 315 -14.37 1.69 -4.89
C LEU A 315 -15.71 1.85 -5.63
N GLN A 316 -16.77 2.24 -4.91
CA GLN A 316 -18.11 2.46 -5.47
C GLN A 316 -18.20 3.70 -6.37
N THR A 317 -17.33 4.68 -6.12
CA THR A 317 -17.35 5.98 -6.82
C THR A 317 -16.32 6.07 -7.95
N ILE A 318 -15.30 5.22 -7.92
CA ILE A 318 -14.11 5.35 -8.77
C ILE A 318 -14.45 5.33 -10.27
N SER A 319 -15.40 4.50 -10.71
CA SER A 319 -15.83 4.43 -12.10
C SER A 319 -16.48 5.72 -12.59
N GLN A 320 -17.26 6.39 -11.72
CA GLN A 320 -17.89 7.66 -12.05
C GLN A 320 -16.84 8.75 -12.25
N VAL A 321 -15.80 8.79 -11.39
CA VAL A 321 -14.71 9.77 -11.51
C VAL A 321 -13.88 9.50 -12.75
N VAL A 322 -13.46 8.26 -12.98
CA VAL A 322 -12.72 7.86 -14.20
C VAL A 322 -13.47 8.24 -15.48
N LYS A 323 -14.79 8.09 -15.50
CA LYS A 323 -15.63 8.42 -16.65
C LYS A 323 -15.79 9.94 -16.86
N ASN A 324 -15.96 10.70 -15.79
CA ASN A 324 -16.43 12.11 -15.86
C ASN A 324 -15.35 13.14 -15.55
N ALA A 325 -14.22 12.75 -14.96
CA ALA A 325 -13.10 13.62 -14.61
C ALA A 325 -11.81 13.17 -15.34
N LYS A 326 -11.88 13.11 -16.69
CA LYS A 326 -10.87 12.46 -17.56
C LYS A 326 -9.45 13.01 -17.42
N ASP A 327 -9.31 14.30 -17.15
CA ASP A 327 -8.01 14.99 -17.05
C ASP A 327 -7.51 15.08 -15.60
N LYS A 328 -8.17 14.37 -14.69
CA LYS A 328 -7.86 14.41 -13.27
C LYS A 328 -7.13 13.15 -12.82
N ARG A 329 -6.33 13.31 -11.78
CA ARG A 329 -5.62 12.21 -11.12
C ARG A 329 -6.60 11.48 -10.20
N VAL A 330 -6.64 10.16 -10.27
CA VAL A 330 -7.55 9.33 -9.49
C VAL A 330 -6.77 8.37 -8.60
N TRP A 331 -7.17 8.30 -7.35
CA TRP A 331 -6.66 7.36 -6.36
C TRP A 331 -7.79 6.56 -5.75
N LEU A 332 -7.58 5.29 -5.50
CA LEU A 332 -8.48 4.53 -4.65
C LEU A 332 -8.27 4.95 -3.19
N TYR A 333 -9.33 5.44 -2.58
CA TYR A 333 -9.45 5.62 -1.15
C TYR A 333 -10.24 4.46 -0.55
N ASN A 334 -9.55 3.58 0.13
CA ASN A 334 -10.15 2.35 0.61
C ASN A 334 -10.65 2.51 2.04
N SER A 335 -11.93 2.75 2.19
CA SER A 335 -12.63 2.70 3.49
C SER A 335 -13.38 1.39 3.69
N ASN A 336 -13.97 0.80 2.64
CA ASN A 336 -14.78 -0.42 2.68
C ASN A 336 -14.52 -1.37 1.50
N GLY A 337 -13.32 -1.35 0.91
CA GLY A 337 -13.08 -1.93 -0.39
C GLY A 337 -12.41 -3.30 -0.38
N VAL A 338 -11.49 -3.47 -1.32
CA VAL A 338 -10.88 -4.76 -1.73
C VAL A 338 -10.09 -5.51 -0.64
N ASN A 339 -9.81 -4.93 0.50
CA ASN A 339 -9.10 -5.56 1.61
C ASN A 339 -9.99 -6.12 2.73
N ASN A 340 -11.27 -6.32 2.46
CA ASN A 340 -12.21 -6.96 3.39
C ASN A 340 -12.12 -8.49 3.27
N PHE A 341 -12.28 -9.23 4.38
CA PHE A 341 -12.30 -10.71 4.41
C PHE A 341 -13.39 -11.36 3.54
N ARG A 342 -14.46 -10.63 3.22
CA ARG A 342 -15.56 -11.13 2.40
C ARG A 342 -15.32 -11.04 0.91
N ILE A 343 -14.24 -10.36 0.52
CA ILE A 343 -13.86 -10.22 -0.88
C ILE A 343 -12.82 -11.28 -1.19
N PRO A 344 -12.91 -11.99 -2.32
CA PRO A 344 -11.89 -12.95 -2.72
C PRO A 344 -10.49 -12.33 -2.67
N ALA A 345 -9.53 -13.05 -2.14
CA ALA A 345 -8.16 -12.56 -1.99
C ALA A 345 -7.52 -12.18 -3.34
N SER A 346 -7.94 -12.84 -4.44
CA SER A 346 -7.55 -12.50 -5.81
C SER A 346 -7.95 -11.08 -6.23
N ASP A 347 -9.08 -10.57 -5.72
CA ASP A 347 -9.61 -9.26 -6.12
C ASP A 347 -8.71 -8.13 -5.64
N LEU A 348 -8.10 -8.28 -4.46
CA LEU A 348 -7.10 -7.34 -3.96
C LEU A 348 -5.91 -7.19 -4.91
N ARG A 349 -5.46 -8.28 -5.52
CA ARG A 349 -4.40 -8.29 -6.54
C ARG A 349 -4.92 -7.80 -7.89
N SER A 350 -6.14 -8.20 -8.28
CA SER A 350 -6.79 -7.79 -9.54
C SER A 350 -7.00 -6.30 -9.64
N PHE A 351 -7.17 -5.62 -8.50
CA PHE A 351 -7.27 -4.16 -8.46
C PHE A 351 -6.10 -3.45 -9.15
N PHE A 352 -4.89 -3.97 -9.08
CA PHE A 352 -3.72 -3.35 -9.70
C PHE A 352 -3.76 -3.37 -11.23
N PHE A 353 -4.37 -4.39 -11.81
CA PHE A 353 -4.63 -4.46 -13.26
C PHE A 353 -5.77 -3.52 -13.67
N LEU A 354 -6.83 -3.42 -12.87
CA LEU A 354 -7.88 -2.41 -13.04
C LEU A 354 -7.29 -1.00 -13.02
N ALA A 355 -6.40 -0.74 -12.05
CA ALA A 355 -5.76 0.54 -11.87
C ALA A 355 -4.88 0.92 -13.07
N ASP A 356 -4.14 -0.03 -13.62
CA ASP A 356 -3.32 0.18 -14.82
C ASP A 356 -4.17 0.48 -16.05
N ARG A 357 -5.29 -0.25 -16.25
CA ARG A 357 -6.22 -0.03 -17.35
C ARG A 357 -6.87 1.35 -17.31
N HIS A 358 -7.24 1.83 -16.13
CA HIS A 358 -7.99 3.06 -15.95
C HIS A 358 -7.14 4.25 -15.46
N HIS A 359 -5.81 4.13 -15.51
CA HIS A 359 -4.86 5.17 -15.09
C HIS A 359 -5.08 5.67 -13.66
N ILE A 360 -5.47 4.76 -12.75
CA ILE A 360 -5.57 5.05 -11.33
C ILE A 360 -4.15 5.10 -10.77
N GLU A 361 -3.72 6.27 -10.30
CA GLU A 361 -2.32 6.51 -9.94
C GLU A 361 -1.91 5.98 -8.58
N GLY A 362 -2.86 5.78 -7.69
CA GLY A 362 -2.52 5.46 -6.33
C GLY A 362 -3.57 4.72 -5.54
N PHE A 363 -3.09 4.16 -4.42
CA PHE A 363 -3.89 3.41 -3.48
C PHE A 363 -3.64 3.92 -2.06
N LEU A 364 -4.71 4.34 -1.40
CA LEU A 364 -4.68 4.85 -0.04
C LEU A 364 -5.66 4.09 0.85
N SER A 365 -5.29 3.84 2.10
CA SER A 365 -6.22 3.41 3.14
C SER A 365 -6.15 4.35 4.33
N SER A 366 -7.32 4.72 4.88
CA SER A 366 -7.46 5.69 5.97
C SER A 366 -6.77 5.24 7.25
N SER A 367 -6.72 3.92 7.48
CA SER A 367 -5.93 3.27 8.53
C SER A 367 -5.62 1.85 8.10
N ILE A 368 -4.46 1.35 8.48
CA ILE A 368 -4.10 -0.06 8.44
C ILE A 368 -3.54 -0.53 9.77
N SER A 369 -3.49 0.37 10.76
CA SER A 369 -2.94 0.15 12.10
C SER A 369 -3.95 0.45 13.21
N ASP A 370 -5.25 0.29 12.95
CA ASP A 370 -6.27 0.45 13.98
C ASP A 370 -6.33 -0.78 14.89
N ILE A 371 -5.29 -0.93 15.72
CA ILE A 371 -5.15 -2.03 16.66
C ILE A 371 -6.14 -2.00 17.82
N THR A 372 -7.04 -1.02 17.88
CA THR A 372 -8.16 -1.06 18.82
C THR A 372 -9.25 -2.03 18.36
N SER A 373 -9.30 -2.27 17.04
CA SER A 373 -10.29 -3.14 16.40
C SER A 373 -9.76 -4.54 16.11
N CYS A 374 -8.47 -4.79 16.37
CA CYS A 374 -7.84 -6.10 16.16
C CYS A 374 -6.80 -6.39 17.24
N GLY A 375 -6.47 -7.66 17.44
CA GLY A 375 -5.49 -8.07 18.44
C GLY A 375 -5.61 -9.53 18.83
N ILE A 376 -5.19 -9.83 20.08
CA ILE A 376 -5.25 -11.15 20.69
C ILE A 376 -6.10 -11.06 21.97
N LYS A 377 -7.14 -11.87 22.06
CA LYS A 377 -7.98 -12.00 23.25
C LYS A 377 -8.10 -13.50 23.59
N ASP A 378 -7.80 -13.87 24.83
CA ASP A 378 -7.86 -15.25 25.32
C ASP A 378 -7.10 -16.26 24.42
N GLY A 379 -5.97 -15.81 23.86
CA GLY A 379 -5.14 -16.61 22.94
C GLY A 379 -5.69 -16.74 21.52
N VAL A 380 -6.78 -16.06 21.19
CA VAL A 380 -7.41 -16.05 19.87
C VAL A 380 -7.20 -14.70 19.22
N PHE A 381 -6.79 -14.70 17.96
CA PHE A 381 -6.73 -13.48 17.17
C PHE A 381 -8.14 -13.02 16.77
N TYR A 382 -8.35 -11.71 16.78
CA TYR A 382 -9.60 -11.11 16.30
C TYR A 382 -9.31 -9.90 15.41
N ASN A 383 -10.20 -9.63 14.46
CA ASN A 383 -10.18 -8.43 13.63
C ASN A 383 -11.60 -8.07 13.20
N TYR A 384 -12.17 -7.07 13.84
CA TYR A 384 -13.55 -6.65 13.62
C TYR A 384 -13.69 -5.70 12.42
N TYR A 385 -12.61 -4.99 12.09
CA TYR A 385 -12.55 -4.06 10.96
C TYR A 385 -11.32 -4.35 10.09
N PRO A 386 -11.35 -5.44 9.30
CA PRO A 386 -10.18 -5.89 8.54
C PRO A 386 -9.64 -4.85 7.57
N GLN A 387 -10.50 -3.97 7.05
CA GLN A 387 -10.09 -2.86 6.17
C GLN A 387 -9.22 -1.80 6.88
N HIS A 388 -9.24 -1.74 8.21
CA HIS A 388 -8.49 -0.78 9.02
C HIS A 388 -7.33 -1.39 9.81
N CYS A 389 -7.16 -2.71 9.77
CA CYS A 389 -6.12 -3.39 10.53
C CYS A 389 -5.45 -4.50 9.73
N PHE A 390 -4.21 -4.25 9.31
CA PHE A 390 -3.38 -5.21 8.56
C PHE A 390 -2.31 -5.87 9.42
N PHE A 391 -2.19 -5.42 10.66
CA PHE A 391 -1.19 -5.91 11.62
C PHE A 391 -1.87 -6.50 12.85
N TYR A 392 -1.23 -7.49 13.41
CA TYR A 392 -1.59 -8.05 14.68
C TYR A 392 -0.43 -7.84 15.65
N VAL A 393 -0.69 -7.31 16.83
CA VAL A 393 0.34 -6.94 17.79
C VAL A 393 0.19 -7.79 19.04
N SER A 394 1.29 -8.35 19.52
CA SER A 394 1.31 -9.07 20.79
C SER A 394 0.83 -8.16 21.95
N ASN A 395 0.32 -8.79 23.03
CA ASN A 395 -0.26 -8.03 24.15
C ASN A 395 0.77 -7.16 24.87
N ASP A 396 2.04 -7.55 24.82
CA ASP A 396 3.16 -6.80 25.41
C ASP A 396 3.83 -5.79 24.44
N GLY A 397 3.35 -5.74 23.18
CA GLY A 397 3.88 -4.84 22.16
C GLY A 397 5.26 -5.18 21.62
N LYS A 398 5.80 -6.37 21.90
CA LYS A 398 7.14 -6.76 21.44
C LYS A 398 7.15 -7.26 20.00
N GLU A 399 6.07 -7.92 19.57
CA GLU A 399 5.96 -8.57 18.29
C GLU A 399 4.81 -8.00 17.48
N VAL A 400 5.06 -7.75 16.20
CA VAL A 400 4.07 -7.33 15.20
C VAL A 400 4.02 -8.40 14.12
N TYR A 401 2.84 -8.87 13.80
CA TYR A 401 2.60 -9.91 12.80
C TYR A 401 1.88 -9.31 11.59
N PRO A 402 2.38 -9.54 10.37
CA PRO A 402 1.70 -9.10 9.15
C PRO A 402 0.47 -9.95 8.86
N SER A 403 -0.41 -9.43 8.00
CA SER A 403 -1.53 -10.18 7.46
C SER A 403 -1.21 -10.77 6.08
N TRP A 404 -1.95 -11.82 5.70
CA TRP A 404 -1.97 -12.38 4.34
C TRP A 404 -2.25 -11.32 3.27
N ARG A 405 -3.08 -10.34 3.57
CA ARG A 405 -3.43 -9.22 2.68
C ARG A 405 -2.23 -8.39 2.28
N MET A 406 -1.24 -8.21 3.16
CA MET A 406 0.00 -7.49 2.84
C MET A 406 0.84 -8.24 1.79
N VAL A 407 0.84 -9.57 1.81
CA VAL A 407 1.50 -10.39 0.77
C VAL A 407 0.84 -10.18 -0.58
N LEU A 408 -0.50 -10.18 -0.62
CA LEU A 408 -1.27 -9.94 -1.85
C LEU A 408 -1.07 -8.52 -2.39
N LEU A 409 -1.03 -7.51 -1.51
CA LEU A 409 -0.71 -6.14 -1.89
C LEU A 409 0.69 -6.06 -2.52
N ARG A 410 1.71 -6.68 -1.92
CA ARG A 410 3.05 -6.73 -2.50
C ARG A 410 3.04 -7.35 -3.90
N GLN A 411 2.32 -8.46 -4.08
CA GLN A 411 2.18 -9.08 -5.39
C GLN A 411 1.52 -8.12 -6.39
N GLY A 412 0.46 -7.43 -5.98
CA GLY A 412 -0.20 -6.43 -6.82
C GLY A 412 0.71 -5.25 -7.18
N PHE A 413 1.48 -4.71 -6.23
CA PHE A 413 2.49 -3.68 -6.53
C PHE A 413 3.54 -4.18 -7.53
N ASN A 414 4.01 -5.42 -7.38
CA ASN A 414 4.93 -6.01 -8.34
C ASN A 414 4.29 -6.16 -9.72
N ASP A 415 3.03 -6.61 -9.80
CA ASP A 415 2.29 -6.73 -11.08
C ASP A 415 2.16 -5.37 -11.76
N PHE A 416 1.84 -4.32 -11.01
CA PHE A 416 1.75 -2.96 -11.54
C PHE A 416 3.12 -2.45 -12.04
N ASP A 417 4.21 -2.78 -11.37
CA ASP A 417 5.56 -2.45 -11.84
C ASP A 417 5.88 -3.08 -13.20
N TYR A 418 5.44 -4.33 -13.43
CA TYR A 418 5.60 -4.98 -14.73
C TYR A 418 4.80 -4.26 -15.83
N LEU A 419 3.54 -3.91 -15.53
CA LEU A 419 2.67 -3.19 -16.45
C LEU A 419 3.23 -1.80 -16.78
N ALA A 420 3.66 -1.07 -15.77
CA ALA A 420 4.26 0.25 -15.94
C ALA A 420 5.55 0.21 -16.77
N LEU A 421 6.42 -0.76 -16.49
CA LEU A 421 7.64 -0.98 -17.29
C LEU A 421 7.32 -1.35 -18.75
N TYR A 422 6.37 -2.24 -18.96
CA TYR A 422 5.94 -2.65 -20.29
C TYR A 422 5.40 -1.47 -21.10
N LYS A 423 4.47 -0.70 -20.54
CA LYS A 423 3.89 0.49 -21.17
C LYS A 423 4.94 1.58 -21.45
N LYS A 424 5.91 1.75 -20.54
CA LYS A 424 7.05 2.64 -20.74
C LYS A 424 7.88 2.22 -21.97
N LEU A 425 8.22 0.94 -22.09
CA LEU A 425 9.00 0.42 -23.24
C LEU A 425 8.23 0.54 -24.55
N LEU A 426 6.93 0.28 -24.55
CA LEU A 426 6.07 0.50 -25.72
C LEU A 426 6.10 1.98 -26.16
N LYS A 427 5.92 2.90 -25.21
CA LYS A 427 5.94 4.35 -25.47
C LYS A 427 7.29 4.81 -26.03
N GLU A 428 8.41 4.35 -25.48
CA GLU A 428 9.77 4.65 -25.95
C GLU A 428 10.01 4.18 -27.38
N GLN A 429 9.32 3.12 -27.82
CA GLN A 429 9.39 2.58 -29.18
C GLN A 429 8.24 3.07 -30.10
N GLY A 430 7.42 4.02 -29.65
CA GLY A 430 6.28 4.54 -30.43
C GLY A 430 5.18 3.50 -30.71
N LYS A 431 5.11 2.44 -29.91
CA LYS A 431 4.13 1.35 -30.07
C LYS A 431 2.89 1.56 -29.18
N PRO A 432 1.68 1.29 -29.69
CA PRO A 432 0.48 1.34 -28.86
C PRO A 432 0.42 0.19 -27.85
N VAL A 433 -0.37 0.38 -26.79
CA VAL A 433 -0.71 -0.72 -25.88
C VAL A 433 -1.50 -1.77 -26.66
N PRO A 434 -1.08 -3.04 -26.64
CA PRO A 434 -1.73 -4.07 -27.45
C PRO A 434 -3.11 -4.44 -26.91
N GLN A 435 -4.05 -4.73 -27.82
CA GLN A 435 -5.43 -5.04 -27.48
C GLN A 435 -5.56 -6.21 -26.51
N TRP A 436 -4.70 -7.25 -26.65
CA TRP A 436 -4.73 -8.39 -25.75
C TRP A 436 -4.52 -8.04 -24.26
N LEU A 437 -3.76 -6.97 -23.96
CA LEU A 437 -3.58 -6.51 -22.58
C LEU A 437 -4.85 -5.81 -22.11
N ILE A 438 -5.40 -4.90 -22.90
CA ILE A 438 -6.65 -4.19 -22.58
C ILE A 438 -7.80 -5.18 -22.33
N ASP A 439 -7.91 -6.26 -23.13
CA ASP A 439 -8.95 -7.27 -23.01
C ASP A 439 -8.78 -8.16 -21.77
N ALA A 440 -7.52 -8.36 -21.33
CA ALA A 440 -7.20 -9.20 -20.17
C ALA A 440 -7.33 -8.46 -18.83
N GLU A 441 -7.20 -7.14 -18.83
CA GLU A 441 -7.32 -6.33 -17.62
C GLU A 441 -8.80 -6.16 -17.19
N PRO A 442 -9.11 -6.19 -15.88
CA PRO A 442 -10.44 -5.91 -15.37
C PRO A 442 -10.96 -4.55 -15.80
N GLY A 443 -12.27 -4.44 -15.95
CA GLY A 443 -12.98 -3.18 -16.20
C GLY A 443 -14.01 -2.89 -15.13
N PHE A 444 -14.99 -2.06 -15.50
CA PHE A 444 -16.18 -1.85 -14.70
C PHE A 444 -17.39 -2.52 -15.35
N ASP A 445 -18.28 -3.07 -14.54
CA ASP A 445 -19.57 -3.60 -14.97
C ASP A 445 -20.59 -2.48 -15.28
N ALA A 446 -21.82 -2.87 -15.59
CA ALA A 446 -22.90 -1.94 -15.91
C ALA A 446 -23.26 -1.00 -14.74
N ASP A 447 -23.08 -1.46 -13.52
CA ASP A 447 -23.35 -0.73 -12.28
C ASP A 447 -22.14 0.12 -11.85
N GLY A 448 -21.03 0.04 -12.59
CA GLY A 448 -19.79 0.77 -12.30
C GLY A 448 -18.93 0.14 -11.22
N MET A 449 -19.22 -1.10 -10.82
CA MET A 449 -18.36 -1.84 -9.91
C MET A 449 -17.24 -2.54 -10.68
N PRO A 450 -16.06 -2.75 -10.07
CA PRO A 450 -15.00 -3.52 -10.71
C PRO A 450 -15.46 -4.92 -11.10
N ASP A 451 -15.34 -5.23 -12.39
CA ASP A 451 -15.60 -6.57 -12.92
C ASP A 451 -14.30 -7.37 -12.93
N PHE A 452 -14.00 -8.00 -11.81
CA PHE A 452 -12.83 -8.86 -11.68
C PHE A 452 -13.06 -10.20 -12.39
N LYS A 453 -13.05 -10.20 -13.73
CA LYS A 453 -13.20 -11.39 -14.59
C LYS A 453 -12.19 -12.49 -14.27
N VAL A 454 -11.00 -12.07 -13.84
CA VAL A 454 -9.91 -12.94 -13.43
C VAL A 454 -10.06 -13.21 -11.94
N SER A 455 -10.76 -14.28 -11.60
CA SER A 455 -11.04 -14.64 -10.20
C SER A 455 -10.00 -15.58 -9.58
N ARG A 456 -8.99 -16.00 -10.36
CA ARG A 456 -7.98 -16.97 -9.91
C ARG A 456 -6.57 -16.39 -9.97
N THR A 457 -5.81 -16.50 -8.88
CA THR A 457 -4.41 -16.07 -8.80
C THR A 457 -3.55 -16.64 -9.93
N ALA A 458 -3.83 -17.88 -10.37
CA ALA A 458 -3.11 -18.52 -11.48
C ALA A 458 -3.29 -17.80 -12.83
N GLU A 459 -4.45 -17.21 -13.08
CA GLU A 459 -4.70 -16.45 -14.31
C GLU A 459 -3.95 -15.13 -14.31
N LEU A 460 -3.85 -14.46 -13.15
CA LEU A 460 -3.01 -13.28 -12.97
C LEU A 460 -1.53 -13.60 -13.18
N ASP A 461 -1.06 -14.77 -12.73
CA ASP A 461 0.31 -15.21 -12.94
C ASP A 461 0.61 -15.49 -14.43
N ILE A 462 -0.36 -16.04 -15.18
CA ILE A 462 -0.25 -16.23 -16.62
C ILE A 462 -0.17 -14.87 -17.36
N LEU A 463 -1.02 -13.92 -17.00
CA LEU A 463 -1.03 -12.58 -17.58
C LEU A 463 0.31 -11.88 -17.30
N ARG A 464 0.76 -11.93 -16.06
CA ARG A 464 2.06 -11.37 -15.66
C ARG A 464 3.23 -11.99 -16.41
N ASP A 465 3.27 -13.33 -16.57
CA ASP A 465 4.33 -14.03 -17.33
C ASP A 465 4.33 -13.57 -18.78
N ARG A 466 3.17 -13.37 -19.39
CA ARG A 466 3.06 -12.82 -20.75
C ARG A 466 3.63 -11.41 -20.83
N VAL A 467 3.29 -10.53 -19.93
CA VAL A 467 3.84 -9.17 -19.84
C VAL A 467 5.36 -9.21 -19.68
N ALA A 468 5.87 -10.06 -18.80
CA ALA A 468 7.31 -10.22 -18.58
C ALA A 468 8.08 -10.61 -19.85
N ARG A 469 7.55 -11.57 -20.62
CA ARG A 469 8.17 -11.99 -21.90
C ARG A 469 8.17 -10.86 -22.94
N GLU A 470 7.11 -10.06 -22.99
CA GLU A 470 7.07 -8.91 -23.90
C GLU A 470 8.05 -7.82 -23.46
N ILE A 471 8.25 -7.61 -22.13
CA ILE A 471 9.31 -6.71 -21.61
C ILE A 471 10.69 -7.18 -22.11
N GLU A 472 11.03 -8.47 -21.92
CA GLU A 472 12.32 -9.02 -22.36
C GLU A 472 12.52 -8.85 -23.86
N LYS A 473 11.47 -9.10 -24.67
CA LYS A 473 11.51 -8.95 -26.13
C LYS A 473 11.77 -7.49 -26.54
N LEU A 474 11.07 -6.52 -25.94
CA LEU A 474 11.25 -5.10 -26.23
C LEU A 474 12.62 -4.60 -25.76
N SER A 475 13.13 -5.08 -24.63
CA SER A 475 14.44 -4.70 -24.10
C SER A 475 15.60 -5.16 -24.97
N ARG A 476 15.46 -6.28 -25.72
CA ARG A 476 16.47 -6.76 -26.67
C ARG A 476 16.46 -6.03 -28.02
N GLN A 477 15.43 -5.24 -28.29
CA GLN A 477 15.28 -4.46 -29.51
C GLN A 477 15.89 -3.04 -29.40
N LYS A 478 16.41 -2.70 -28.22
CA LYS A 478 17.24 -1.51 -27.98
C LYS A 478 18.69 -1.79 -28.26
#